data_b0ceacf0366162936b6db56ff450d969
#
_entry.id   b0ceacf0366162936b6db56ff450d969
#
_cell.length_a   1.000
_cell.length_b   1.000
_cell.length_c   1.000
_cell.angle_alpha   90.00
_cell.angle_beta   90.00
_cell.angle_gamma   90.00
#
_symmetry.space_group_name_H-M   'P 1'
#
loop_
_entity.id
_entity.type
_entity.pdbx_description
1 polymer ?
#
loop_
_entity_poly.entity_id
_entity_poly.type
_entity_poly.pdbx_seq_one_letter_code
_entity_poly.pdbx_strand_id
1 'polypeptide(L)'
;MAFKLNHLPNRTEKPREKGMTLVLDKGLSVRQVEDFCSSCSKYIDIVKLGWGTSYVTQNLEEKLAVYSNADIPVYFGGTLFEAYVLRDQLDAYMELLDRFNIEHAEVSNGTIWLSDKRKVEIIQKMSKHFTILSEIGSKNPNDIIPPYKWVKMIERELEAGASKIICEARESGTVGVFRPNGEVRSGLIDEIADSVPVENLIFEAPQKEQQVWFIRKFGSNVNLGNIQPSEVIPVETLRLGLRGDTLFDFYSLDDEEMSQLYADQEKKESDE
;
A
#
# COMPACT_ATOMS: atom_id res chain seq x y z
N MET A 1 -14.72 7.20 -21.51
CA MET A 1 -13.58 8.15 -21.35
C MET A 1 -13.39 8.93 -22.64
N ALA A 2 -13.20 10.24 -22.53
CA ALA A 2 -13.00 11.10 -23.71
C ALA A 2 -11.57 11.06 -24.26
N PHE A 3 -10.60 10.57 -23.48
CA PHE A 3 -9.19 10.54 -23.85
C PHE A 3 -8.76 9.13 -24.30
N LYS A 4 -8.04 9.06 -25.41
CA LYS A 4 -7.43 7.82 -25.90
C LYS A 4 -5.95 8.10 -26.12
N LEU A 5 -5.09 7.45 -25.33
CA LEU A 5 -3.64 7.46 -25.48
C LEU A 5 -3.18 6.05 -25.87
N ASN A 6 -2.27 5.98 -26.84
CA ASN A 6 -1.60 4.74 -27.18
C ASN A 6 -0.44 4.46 -26.21
N HIS A 7 0.01 3.22 -26.16
CA HIS A 7 1.20 2.79 -25.42
C HIS A 7 1.15 3.03 -23.90
N LEU A 8 -0.06 3.08 -23.31
CA LEU A 8 -0.17 3.07 -21.86
C LEU A 8 0.19 1.70 -21.29
N PRO A 9 0.85 1.64 -20.12
CA PRO A 9 1.09 0.39 -19.41
C PRO A 9 -0.22 -0.36 -19.15
N ASN A 10 -0.15 -1.69 -19.24
CA ASN A 10 -1.32 -2.53 -18.94
C ASN A 10 -1.54 -2.57 -17.42
N ARG A 11 -2.58 -1.88 -16.95
CA ARG A 11 -3.00 -1.88 -15.56
C ARG A 11 -4.02 -2.97 -15.29
N THR A 12 -3.82 -3.71 -14.20
CA THR A 12 -4.82 -4.66 -13.69
C THR A 12 -6.12 -3.95 -13.30
N GLU A 13 -7.25 -4.65 -13.45
CA GLU A 13 -8.57 -4.14 -13.06
C GLU A 13 -9.05 -4.79 -11.75
N LYS A 14 -9.95 -4.11 -11.04
CA LYS A 14 -10.55 -4.63 -9.80
C LYS A 14 -11.54 -5.79 -10.10
N PRO A 15 -11.58 -6.81 -9.24
CA PRO A 15 -10.71 -7.08 -8.08
C PRO A 15 -9.31 -7.51 -8.54
N ARG A 16 -8.26 -6.98 -7.89
CA ARG A 16 -6.88 -7.22 -8.33
C ARG A 16 -5.99 -7.78 -7.21
N GLU A 17 -5.09 -8.70 -7.59
CA GLU A 17 -4.10 -9.29 -6.70
C GLU A 17 -2.76 -8.54 -6.73
N LYS A 18 -2.51 -7.79 -7.80
CA LYS A 18 -1.32 -6.96 -8.01
C LYS A 18 -1.69 -5.60 -8.59
N GLY A 19 -0.87 -4.60 -8.32
CA GLY A 19 -1.16 -3.22 -8.69
C GLY A 19 -2.13 -2.53 -7.73
N MET A 20 -2.24 -3.07 -6.51
CA MET A 20 -3.12 -2.54 -5.47
C MET A 20 -2.66 -1.18 -4.97
N THR A 21 -3.64 -0.36 -4.62
CA THR A 21 -3.45 0.88 -3.88
C THR A 21 -4.18 0.77 -2.54
N LEU A 22 -3.40 0.62 -1.47
CA LEU A 22 -3.87 0.62 -0.09
C LEU A 22 -3.80 2.05 0.44
N VAL A 23 -4.97 2.60 0.74
CA VAL A 23 -5.12 3.99 1.18
C VAL A 23 -5.11 4.08 2.70
N LEU A 24 -4.40 5.08 3.23
CA LEU A 24 -4.39 5.41 4.65
C LEU A 24 -5.36 6.55 4.95
N ASP A 25 -6.53 6.23 5.49
CA ASP A 25 -7.49 7.21 6.01
C ASP A 25 -7.14 7.56 7.46
N LYS A 26 -6.76 8.81 7.68
CA LYS A 26 -6.35 9.34 8.99
C LYS A 26 -7.46 10.09 9.73
N GLY A 27 -8.71 9.96 9.29
CA GLY A 27 -9.85 10.63 9.94
C GLY A 27 -10.70 11.46 8.99
N LEU A 28 -10.86 11.05 7.73
CA LEU A 28 -11.82 11.66 6.84
C LEU A 28 -13.22 11.64 7.45
N SER A 29 -13.97 12.72 7.31
CA SER A 29 -15.40 12.75 7.63
C SER A 29 -16.21 11.94 6.61
N VAL A 30 -17.45 11.58 6.92
CA VAL A 30 -18.35 10.85 6.00
C VAL A 30 -18.43 11.57 4.65
N ARG A 31 -18.64 12.88 4.61
CA ARG A 31 -18.68 13.67 3.37
C ARG A 31 -17.39 13.62 2.58
N GLN A 32 -16.25 13.73 3.26
CA GLN A 32 -14.95 13.62 2.58
C GLN A 32 -14.76 12.24 1.97
N VAL A 33 -15.28 11.17 2.60
CA VAL A 33 -15.24 9.82 2.03
C VAL A 33 -16.17 9.72 0.83
N GLU A 34 -17.37 10.31 0.85
CA GLU A 34 -18.27 10.39 -0.31
C GLU A 34 -17.60 11.08 -1.50
N ASP A 35 -17.04 12.27 -1.30
CA ASP A 35 -16.32 13.04 -2.32
C ASP A 35 -15.11 12.23 -2.87
N PHE A 36 -14.36 11.61 -1.97
CA PHE A 36 -13.20 10.79 -2.30
C PHE A 36 -13.58 9.57 -3.15
N CYS A 37 -14.58 8.79 -2.72
CA CYS A 37 -15.06 7.62 -3.47
C CYS A 37 -15.63 8.01 -4.82
N SER A 38 -16.39 9.10 -4.92
CA SER A 38 -16.94 9.58 -6.18
C SER A 38 -15.86 9.91 -7.22
N SER A 39 -14.69 10.34 -6.75
CA SER A 39 -13.58 10.80 -7.61
C SER A 39 -12.65 9.68 -8.05
N CYS A 40 -12.39 8.66 -7.20
CA CYS A 40 -11.30 7.73 -7.45
C CYS A 40 -11.50 6.29 -6.92
N SER A 41 -12.73 5.86 -6.57
CA SER A 41 -13.01 4.50 -6.08
C SER A 41 -12.45 3.39 -6.99
N LYS A 42 -12.40 3.61 -8.29
CA LYS A 42 -11.82 2.67 -9.27
C LYS A 42 -10.34 2.35 -8.99
N TYR A 43 -9.61 3.27 -8.38
CA TYR A 43 -8.17 3.15 -8.14
C TYR A 43 -7.82 2.73 -6.70
N ILE A 44 -8.83 2.54 -5.84
CA ILE A 44 -8.66 2.15 -4.44
C ILE A 44 -9.00 0.67 -4.30
N ASP A 45 -8.11 -0.12 -3.73
CA ASP A 45 -8.33 -1.54 -3.52
C ASP A 45 -8.71 -1.88 -2.10
N ILE A 46 -8.17 -1.16 -1.13
CA ILE A 46 -8.46 -1.34 0.29
C ILE A 46 -8.12 -0.05 1.05
N VAL A 47 -8.86 0.22 2.11
CA VAL A 47 -8.63 1.38 3.00
C VAL A 47 -8.26 0.92 4.40
N LYS A 48 -7.14 1.43 4.92
CA LYS A 48 -6.71 1.32 6.31
C LYS A 48 -7.23 2.54 7.08
N LEU A 49 -8.09 2.33 8.08
CA LEU A 49 -8.35 3.38 9.07
C LEU A 49 -7.16 3.46 10.01
N GLY A 50 -6.31 4.46 9.83
CA GLY A 50 -4.99 4.53 10.44
C GLY A 50 -4.99 4.42 11.96
N TRP A 51 -4.05 3.69 12.51
CA TRP A 51 -3.82 3.52 13.96
C TRP A 51 -5.08 3.07 14.72
N GLY A 52 -5.56 3.90 15.63
CA GLY A 52 -6.80 3.74 16.40
C GLY A 52 -7.88 4.74 16.02
N THR A 53 -7.84 5.36 14.83
CA THR A 53 -8.84 6.36 14.42
C THR A 53 -10.25 5.80 14.40
N SER A 54 -10.43 4.52 14.06
CA SER A 54 -11.73 3.86 14.12
C SER A 54 -12.36 3.88 15.53
N TYR A 55 -11.54 3.81 16.59
CA TYR A 55 -12.00 3.85 17.96
C TYR A 55 -12.57 5.23 18.37
N VAL A 56 -12.05 6.32 17.79
CA VAL A 56 -12.43 7.70 18.14
C VAL A 56 -13.34 8.38 17.10
N THR A 57 -13.64 7.71 15.99
CA THR A 57 -14.55 8.23 14.95
C THR A 57 -16.00 8.09 15.42
N GLN A 58 -16.72 9.22 15.53
CA GLN A 58 -18.11 9.24 16.03
C GLN A 58 -19.10 8.54 15.09
N ASN A 59 -18.99 8.79 13.78
CA ASN A 59 -19.91 8.27 12.76
C ASN A 59 -19.24 7.12 11.99
N LEU A 60 -18.64 6.15 12.70
CA LEU A 60 -17.88 5.07 12.08
C LEU A 60 -18.76 4.19 11.18
N GLU A 61 -19.96 3.83 11.61
CA GLU A 61 -20.88 2.97 10.85
C GLU A 61 -21.28 3.63 9.52
N GLU A 62 -21.63 4.93 9.55
CA GLU A 62 -21.96 5.69 8.34
C GLU A 62 -20.75 5.75 7.38
N LYS A 63 -19.56 5.99 7.92
CA LYS A 63 -18.32 6.05 7.15
C LYS A 63 -18.00 4.71 6.48
N LEU A 64 -18.13 3.61 7.21
CA LEU A 64 -17.93 2.26 6.68
C LEU A 64 -18.95 1.93 5.59
N ALA A 65 -20.22 2.36 5.76
CA ALA A 65 -21.25 2.18 4.75
C ALA A 65 -20.92 2.89 3.42
N VAL A 66 -20.31 4.09 3.47
CA VAL A 66 -19.87 4.78 2.23
C VAL A 66 -18.81 4.00 1.50
N TYR A 67 -17.80 3.48 2.20
CA TYR A 67 -16.77 2.63 1.58
C TYR A 67 -17.35 1.34 1.01
N SER A 68 -18.23 0.67 1.77
CA SER A 68 -18.89 -0.56 1.33
C SER A 68 -19.75 -0.34 0.08
N ASN A 69 -20.51 0.76 0.00
CA ASN A 69 -21.30 1.13 -1.17
C ASN A 69 -20.45 1.43 -2.41
N ALA A 70 -19.18 1.74 -2.23
CA ALA A 70 -18.21 1.96 -3.29
C ALA A 70 -17.38 0.71 -3.63
N ASP A 71 -17.73 -0.47 -3.10
CA ASP A 71 -16.99 -1.73 -3.23
C ASP A 71 -15.51 -1.60 -2.81
N ILE A 72 -15.27 -0.88 -1.69
CA ILE A 72 -13.95 -0.70 -1.12
C ILE A 72 -13.88 -1.38 0.24
N PRO A 73 -13.12 -2.48 0.37
CA PRO A 73 -12.85 -3.10 1.66
C PRO A 73 -12.14 -2.14 2.61
N VAL A 74 -12.46 -2.24 3.89
CA VAL A 74 -11.84 -1.43 4.95
C VAL A 74 -11.27 -2.36 6.01
N TYR A 75 -10.17 -1.96 6.66
CA TYR A 75 -9.69 -2.58 7.87
C TYR A 75 -9.20 -1.56 8.90
N PHE A 76 -9.14 -1.98 10.16
CA PHE A 76 -8.67 -1.15 11.25
C PHE A 76 -7.16 -1.26 11.39
N GLY A 77 -6.48 -0.14 11.61
CA GLY A 77 -5.01 -0.07 11.63
C GLY A 77 -4.37 -0.90 12.73
N GLY A 78 -3.16 -1.38 12.47
CA GLY A 78 -2.42 -2.31 13.32
C GLY A 78 -2.18 -1.84 14.75
N THR A 79 -2.05 -0.54 15.00
CA THR A 79 -1.91 -0.04 16.37
C THR A 79 -3.15 -0.32 17.22
N LEU A 80 -4.37 -0.33 16.64
CA LEU A 80 -5.56 -0.73 17.38
C LEU A 80 -5.51 -2.23 17.70
N PHE A 81 -5.15 -3.08 16.74
CA PHE A 81 -4.90 -4.49 16.98
C PHE A 81 -3.88 -4.71 18.09
N GLU A 82 -2.72 -4.04 18.03
CA GLU A 82 -1.69 -4.11 19.06
C GLU A 82 -2.20 -3.69 20.44
N ALA A 83 -3.07 -2.68 20.50
CA ALA A 83 -3.68 -2.21 21.74
C ALA A 83 -4.60 -3.26 22.41
N TYR A 84 -5.32 -4.05 21.60
CA TYR A 84 -6.13 -5.17 22.09
C TYR A 84 -5.23 -6.35 22.53
N VAL A 85 -4.23 -6.71 21.73
CA VAL A 85 -3.29 -7.80 22.06
C VAL A 85 -2.53 -7.51 23.36
N LEU A 86 -2.06 -6.27 23.54
CA LEU A 86 -1.35 -5.84 24.75
C LEU A 86 -2.22 -5.99 26.02
N ARG A 87 -3.55 -5.97 25.86
CA ARG A 87 -4.54 -6.12 26.95
C ARG A 87 -5.10 -7.52 27.08
N ASP A 88 -4.52 -8.49 26.33
CA ASP A 88 -5.02 -9.87 26.26
C ASP A 88 -6.49 -9.97 25.80
N GLN A 89 -6.89 -9.11 24.88
CA GLN A 89 -8.25 -8.96 24.37
C GLN A 89 -8.38 -9.32 22.89
N LEU A 90 -7.63 -10.32 22.40
CA LEU A 90 -7.66 -10.70 20.98
C LEU A 90 -9.06 -11.13 20.53
N ASP A 91 -9.79 -11.90 21.36
CA ASP A 91 -11.14 -12.36 21.01
C ASP A 91 -12.13 -11.19 20.93
N ALA A 92 -12.04 -10.24 21.84
CA ALA A 92 -12.84 -9.01 21.78
C ALA A 92 -12.52 -8.16 20.54
N TYR A 93 -11.25 -8.19 20.04
CA TYR A 93 -10.91 -7.56 18.78
C TYR A 93 -11.58 -8.26 17.59
N MET A 94 -11.58 -9.58 17.56
CA MET A 94 -12.25 -10.34 16.51
C MET A 94 -13.77 -10.08 16.52
N GLU A 95 -14.42 -10.08 17.70
CA GLU A 95 -15.82 -9.71 17.86
C GLU A 95 -16.11 -8.27 17.38
N LEU A 96 -15.17 -7.35 17.58
CA LEU A 96 -15.28 -5.98 17.06
C LEU A 96 -15.29 -5.96 15.53
N LEU A 97 -14.39 -6.73 14.88
CA LEU A 97 -14.35 -6.83 13.42
C LEU A 97 -15.66 -7.42 12.88
N ASP A 98 -16.15 -8.51 13.47
CA ASP A 98 -17.42 -9.14 13.09
C ASP A 98 -18.60 -8.18 13.24
N ARG A 99 -18.67 -7.42 14.34
CA ARG A 99 -19.71 -6.42 14.58
C ARG A 99 -19.81 -5.36 13.47
N PHE A 100 -18.68 -4.95 12.92
CA PHE A 100 -18.63 -3.94 11.86
C PHE A 100 -18.56 -4.54 10.45
N ASN A 101 -18.71 -5.88 10.32
CA ASN A 101 -18.59 -6.62 9.06
C ASN A 101 -17.25 -6.34 8.35
N ILE A 102 -16.17 -6.29 9.11
CA ILE A 102 -14.81 -6.10 8.60
C ILE A 102 -14.22 -7.46 8.23
N GLU A 103 -13.93 -7.66 6.95
CA GLU A 103 -13.40 -8.93 6.43
C GLU A 103 -11.87 -9.00 6.42
N HIS A 104 -11.19 -7.86 6.51
CA HIS A 104 -9.74 -7.74 6.48
C HIS A 104 -9.20 -7.32 7.84
N ALA A 105 -8.07 -7.88 8.24
CA ALA A 105 -7.43 -7.53 9.50
C ALA A 105 -5.92 -7.37 9.34
N GLU A 106 -5.36 -6.33 9.94
CA GLU A 106 -3.91 -6.15 10.04
C GLU A 106 -3.39 -6.81 11.31
N VAL A 107 -2.36 -7.65 11.16
CA VAL A 107 -1.61 -8.23 12.28
C VAL A 107 -0.22 -7.61 12.29
N SER A 108 0.06 -6.76 13.25
CA SER A 108 1.33 -6.05 13.39
C SER A 108 1.97 -6.24 14.77
N ASN A 109 3.25 -5.94 14.88
CA ASN A 109 3.99 -5.91 16.14
C ASN A 109 5.06 -4.80 16.14
N GLY A 110 4.84 -3.76 15.37
CA GLY A 110 5.81 -2.67 15.22
C GLY A 110 5.95 -1.77 16.44
N THR A 111 4.94 -1.74 17.34
CA THR A 111 4.92 -0.90 18.55
C THR A 111 5.06 -1.74 19.83
N ILE A 112 4.52 -2.98 19.83
CA ILE A 112 4.60 -3.87 20.99
C ILE A 112 5.62 -4.97 20.77
N TRP A 113 6.15 -5.51 21.86
CA TRP A 113 6.92 -6.74 21.77
C TRP A 113 5.97 -7.93 21.64
N LEU A 114 6.08 -8.67 20.56
CA LEU A 114 5.34 -9.89 20.29
C LEU A 114 6.32 -10.91 19.70
N SER A 115 6.43 -12.09 20.34
CA SER A 115 7.31 -13.12 19.81
C SER A 115 6.83 -13.61 18.45
N ASP A 116 7.74 -14.00 17.59
CA ASP A 116 7.45 -14.57 16.28
C ASP A 116 6.45 -15.74 16.37
N LYS A 117 6.63 -16.64 17.35
CA LYS A 117 5.71 -17.74 17.58
C LYS A 117 4.30 -17.25 17.88
N ARG A 118 4.17 -16.25 18.76
CA ARG A 118 2.86 -15.71 19.14
C ARG A 118 2.18 -14.99 17.98
N LYS A 119 2.93 -14.27 17.16
CA LYS A 119 2.39 -13.63 15.96
C LYS A 119 1.84 -14.66 14.97
N VAL A 120 2.59 -15.73 14.73
CA VAL A 120 2.15 -16.86 13.90
C VAL A 120 0.87 -17.50 14.43
N GLU A 121 0.78 -17.79 15.74
CA GLU A 121 -0.42 -18.33 16.36
C GLU A 121 -1.65 -17.42 16.17
N ILE A 122 -1.45 -16.10 16.27
CA ILE A 122 -2.51 -15.12 16.04
C ILE A 122 -2.94 -15.13 14.57
N ILE A 123 -1.99 -15.09 13.62
CA ILE A 123 -2.31 -15.17 12.20
C ILE A 123 -3.09 -16.43 11.89
N GLN A 124 -2.64 -17.60 12.35
CA GLN A 124 -3.32 -18.89 12.16
C GLN A 124 -4.74 -18.92 12.76
N LYS A 125 -4.95 -18.24 13.88
CA LYS A 125 -6.27 -18.13 14.50
C LYS A 125 -7.19 -17.23 13.69
N MET A 126 -6.71 -16.03 13.36
CA MET A 126 -7.52 -14.99 12.70
C MET A 126 -7.77 -15.29 11.21
N SER A 127 -6.83 -15.95 10.51
CA SER A 127 -6.99 -16.28 9.08
C SER A 127 -8.12 -17.27 8.78
N LYS A 128 -8.69 -17.92 9.80
CA LYS A 128 -9.88 -18.76 9.67
C LYS A 128 -11.18 -17.94 9.47
N HIS A 129 -11.14 -16.66 9.77
CA HIS A 129 -12.30 -15.77 9.79
C HIS A 129 -12.10 -14.53 8.95
N PHE A 130 -10.86 -14.05 8.80
CA PHE A 130 -10.51 -12.77 8.16
C PHE A 130 -9.41 -12.96 7.14
N THR A 131 -9.38 -12.09 6.12
CA THR A 131 -8.23 -11.93 5.22
C THR A 131 -7.13 -11.15 5.95
N ILE A 132 -6.00 -11.80 6.21
CA ILE A 132 -4.94 -11.22 7.03
C ILE A 132 -3.92 -10.49 6.17
N LEU A 133 -3.69 -9.22 6.51
CA LEU A 133 -2.56 -8.42 6.07
C LEU A 133 -1.56 -8.36 7.23
N SER A 134 -0.40 -8.99 7.07
CA SER A 134 0.60 -9.00 8.14
C SER A 134 1.66 -7.95 7.90
N GLU A 135 1.88 -7.06 8.87
CA GLU A 135 2.87 -5.99 8.79
C GLU A 135 4.21 -6.45 9.37
N ILE A 136 5.27 -6.32 8.59
CA ILE A 136 6.65 -6.65 8.98
C ILE A 136 7.52 -5.41 8.92
N GLY A 137 8.31 -5.23 9.96
CA GLY A 137 9.25 -4.12 10.14
C GLY A 137 9.15 -3.54 11.53
N SER A 138 10.18 -2.81 11.95
CA SER A 138 10.15 -2.09 13.23
C SER A 138 9.81 -0.62 13.02
N LYS A 139 8.96 -0.11 13.88
CA LYS A 139 8.66 1.33 13.97
C LYS A 139 9.77 2.10 14.71
N ASN A 140 10.74 1.41 15.27
CA ASN A 140 11.89 2.02 15.90
C ASN A 140 13.04 2.20 14.88
N PRO A 141 13.49 3.43 14.59
CA PRO A 141 14.54 3.67 13.59
C PRO A 141 15.90 3.07 13.98
N ASN A 142 16.10 2.72 15.25
CA ASN A 142 17.33 2.09 15.72
C ASN A 142 17.34 0.56 15.55
N ASP A 143 16.21 -0.06 15.21
CA ASP A 143 16.10 -1.50 15.01
C ASP A 143 16.48 -1.86 13.59
N ILE A 144 17.71 -2.28 13.40
CA ILE A 144 18.21 -2.76 12.12
C ILE A 144 17.94 -4.26 12.01
N ILE A 145 16.88 -4.63 11.31
CA ILE A 145 16.58 -6.02 10.99
C ILE A 145 17.39 -6.41 9.74
N PRO A 146 18.26 -7.45 9.81
CA PRO A 146 19.00 -7.93 8.65
C PRO A 146 18.07 -8.47 7.55
N PRO A 147 18.41 -8.32 6.25
CA PRO A 147 17.56 -8.73 5.13
C PRO A 147 17.07 -10.18 5.22
N TYR A 148 17.95 -11.14 5.49
CA TYR A 148 17.56 -12.55 5.63
C TYR A 148 16.50 -12.81 6.72
N LYS A 149 16.43 -11.96 7.76
CA LYS A 149 15.38 -12.06 8.78
C LYS A 149 14.05 -11.56 8.25
N TRP A 150 14.06 -10.52 7.41
CA TRP A 150 12.86 -10.07 6.72
C TRP A 150 12.27 -11.19 5.89
N VAL A 151 13.08 -11.84 5.04
CA VAL A 151 12.65 -12.98 4.21
C VAL A 151 12.02 -14.08 5.06
N LYS A 152 12.71 -14.50 6.13
CA LYS A 152 12.19 -15.55 7.03
C LYS A 152 10.88 -15.18 7.73
N MET A 153 10.71 -13.91 8.11
CA MET A 153 9.46 -13.45 8.72
C MET A 153 8.33 -13.47 7.68
N ILE A 154 8.59 -12.97 6.46
CA ILE A 154 7.63 -12.94 5.36
C ILE A 154 7.16 -14.36 5.04
N GLU A 155 8.07 -15.27 4.74
CA GLU A 155 7.76 -16.67 4.40
C GLU A 155 6.91 -17.33 5.48
N ARG A 156 7.34 -17.22 6.73
CA ARG A 156 6.64 -17.83 7.87
C ARG A 156 5.24 -17.26 8.08
N GLU A 157 5.04 -15.96 7.89
CA GLU A 157 3.74 -15.33 8.10
C GLU A 157 2.78 -15.60 6.93
N LEU A 158 3.29 -15.73 5.69
CA LEU A 158 2.53 -16.25 4.56
C LEU A 158 2.11 -17.72 4.78
N GLU A 159 3.03 -18.59 5.24
CA GLU A 159 2.73 -19.98 5.59
C GLU A 159 1.71 -20.08 6.72
N ALA A 160 1.69 -19.12 7.64
CA ALA A 160 0.72 -19.05 8.72
C ALA A 160 -0.70 -18.66 8.28
N GLY A 161 -0.86 -18.16 7.04
CA GLY A 161 -2.15 -17.80 6.47
C GLY A 161 -2.35 -16.29 6.25
N ALA A 162 -1.28 -15.48 6.29
CA ALA A 162 -1.36 -14.11 5.81
C ALA A 162 -1.58 -14.10 4.29
N SER A 163 -2.53 -13.32 3.82
CA SER A 163 -2.82 -13.15 2.40
C SER A 163 -1.76 -12.30 1.71
N LYS A 164 -1.32 -11.24 2.36
CA LYS A 164 -0.24 -10.35 1.90
C LYS A 164 0.57 -9.82 3.08
N ILE A 165 1.79 -9.42 2.77
CA ILE A 165 2.70 -8.82 3.75
C ILE A 165 2.86 -7.34 3.45
N ILE A 166 2.62 -6.51 4.46
CA ILE A 166 2.89 -5.08 4.43
C ILE A 166 4.32 -4.86 4.89
N CYS A 167 5.14 -4.25 4.03
CA CYS A 167 6.49 -3.84 4.36
C CYS A 167 6.46 -2.43 4.97
N GLU A 168 6.68 -2.35 6.27
CA GLU A 168 6.55 -1.15 7.11
C GLU A 168 7.47 0.00 6.67
N ALA A 169 6.94 1.21 6.65
CA ALA A 169 7.68 2.46 6.41
C ALA A 169 7.29 3.60 7.36
N ARG A 170 6.27 3.50 8.15
CA ARG A 170 5.48 4.56 8.80
C ARG A 170 4.89 5.55 7.78
N GLU A 171 4.05 6.43 8.28
CA GLU A 171 3.54 7.53 7.48
C GLU A 171 4.62 8.55 7.07
N SER A 172 5.75 8.58 7.77
CA SER A 172 6.88 9.46 7.45
C SER A 172 7.75 8.93 6.30
N GLY A 173 7.71 7.60 6.01
CA GLY A 173 8.59 6.97 5.03
C GLY A 173 10.07 7.01 5.43
N THR A 174 10.39 6.89 6.72
CA THR A 174 11.76 7.06 7.24
C THR A 174 12.24 5.91 8.11
N VAL A 175 11.52 4.78 8.11
CA VAL A 175 11.87 3.56 8.86
C VAL A 175 11.59 2.31 8.04
N GLY A 176 11.82 1.14 8.58
CA GLY A 176 11.52 -0.15 7.96
C GLY A 176 12.29 -0.36 6.67
N VAL A 177 11.60 -0.29 5.53
CA VAL A 177 12.20 -0.41 4.20
C VAL A 177 12.92 0.85 3.73
N PHE A 178 12.87 1.92 4.50
CA PHE A 178 13.58 3.18 4.21
C PHE A 178 14.67 3.50 5.23
N ARG A 179 15.58 4.36 4.79
CA ARG A 179 16.56 5.02 5.65
C ARG A 179 15.92 6.26 6.31
N PRO A 180 16.53 6.83 7.38
CA PRO A 180 16.01 8.04 8.01
C PRO A 180 15.87 9.26 7.10
N ASN A 181 16.60 9.31 5.98
CA ASN A 181 16.51 10.35 4.96
C ASN A 181 15.43 10.07 3.90
N GLY A 182 14.63 9.00 4.04
CA GLY A 182 13.59 8.61 3.10
C GLY A 182 14.05 7.77 1.91
N GLU A 183 15.34 7.50 1.77
CA GLU A 183 15.88 6.63 0.72
C GLU A 183 15.50 5.17 0.93
N VAL A 184 15.17 4.48 -0.15
CA VAL A 184 14.86 3.05 -0.14
C VAL A 184 16.12 2.26 0.21
N ARG A 185 15.99 1.28 1.09
CA ARG A 185 17.02 0.27 1.38
C ARG A 185 17.05 -0.76 0.25
N SER A 186 17.56 -0.36 -0.91
CA SER A 186 17.49 -1.15 -2.16
C SER A 186 17.98 -2.59 -1.98
N GLY A 187 19.12 -2.81 -1.33
CA GLY A 187 19.63 -4.16 -1.07
C GLY A 187 18.72 -5.03 -0.19
N LEU A 188 17.93 -4.43 0.73
CA LEU A 188 16.90 -5.15 1.46
C LEU A 188 15.74 -5.54 0.54
N ILE A 189 15.29 -4.61 -0.28
CA ILE A 189 14.18 -4.85 -1.22
C ILE A 189 14.58 -5.89 -2.27
N ASP A 190 15.81 -5.85 -2.77
CA ASP A 190 16.32 -6.82 -3.73
C ASP A 190 16.31 -8.24 -3.12
N GLU A 191 16.82 -8.43 -1.90
CA GLU A 191 16.83 -9.75 -1.24
C GLU A 191 15.42 -10.28 -0.95
N ILE A 192 14.48 -9.41 -0.56
CA ILE A 192 13.08 -9.78 -0.38
C ILE A 192 12.45 -10.21 -1.71
N ALA A 193 12.62 -9.41 -2.77
CA ALA A 193 12.01 -9.66 -4.07
C ALA A 193 12.59 -10.87 -4.80
N ASP A 194 13.87 -11.23 -4.53
CA ASP A 194 14.49 -12.43 -5.05
C ASP A 194 13.96 -13.72 -4.36
N SER A 195 13.43 -13.59 -3.16
CA SER A 195 12.98 -14.72 -2.32
C SER A 195 11.46 -14.88 -2.31
N VAL A 196 10.69 -13.81 -2.47
CA VAL A 196 9.22 -13.80 -2.32
C VAL A 196 8.57 -13.14 -3.52
N PRO A 197 7.50 -13.73 -4.11
CA PRO A 197 6.75 -13.09 -5.18
C PRO A 197 6.26 -11.69 -4.78
N VAL A 198 6.57 -10.69 -5.60
CA VAL A 198 6.29 -9.27 -5.31
C VAL A 198 4.79 -8.99 -5.16
N GLU A 199 3.95 -9.76 -5.83
CA GLU A 199 2.48 -9.68 -5.68
C GLU A 199 1.98 -10.02 -4.27
N ASN A 200 2.76 -10.76 -3.48
CA ASN A 200 2.44 -11.05 -2.07
C ASN A 200 2.80 -9.91 -1.12
N LEU A 201 3.49 -8.89 -1.62
CA LEU A 201 4.00 -7.77 -0.84
C LEU A 201 3.19 -6.51 -1.12
N ILE A 202 3.03 -5.66 -0.09
CA ILE A 202 2.53 -4.30 -0.19
C ILE A 202 3.62 -3.40 0.39
N PHE A 203 4.21 -2.54 -0.41
CA PHE A 203 5.23 -1.61 0.05
C PHE A 203 4.56 -0.31 0.51
N GLU A 204 4.70 0.04 1.78
CA GLU A 204 4.29 1.37 2.23
C GLU A 204 5.17 2.42 1.57
N ALA A 205 4.58 3.35 0.83
CA ALA A 205 5.27 4.39 0.08
C ALA A 205 4.53 5.73 0.23
N PRO A 206 4.61 6.37 1.42
CA PRO A 206 3.86 7.59 1.70
C PRO A 206 4.36 8.82 0.95
N GLN A 207 5.58 8.79 0.42
CA GLN A 207 6.19 9.91 -0.31
C GLN A 207 6.25 9.62 -1.81
N LYS A 208 6.11 10.66 -2.64
CA LYS A 208 6.13 10.55 -4.11
C LYS A 208 7.40 9.86 -4.64
N GLU A 209 8.55 10.23 -4.12
CA GLU A 209 9.84 9.68 -4.53
C GLU A 209 9.93 8.18 -4.30
N GLN A 210 9.31 7.70 -3.21
CA GLN A 210 9.21 6.28 -2.86
C GLN A 210 8.27 5.54 -3.81
N GLN A 211 7.11 6.14 -4.13
CA GLN A 211 6.16 5.61 -5.11
C GLN A 211 6.83 5.46 -6.48
N VAL A 212 7.53 6.49 -6.95
CA VAL A 212 8.30 6.48 -8.20
C VAL A 212 9.33 5.35 -8.20
N TRP A 213 10.08 5.21 -7.11
CA TRP A 213 11.11 4.17 -6.99
C TRP A 213 10.53 2.76 -7.15
N PHE A 214 9.44 2.45 -6.42
CA PHE A 214 8.81 1.13 -6.51
C PHE A 214 8.18 0.87 -7.87
N ILE A 215 7.55 1.88 -8.48
CA ILE A 215 6.96 1.78 -9.82
C ILE A 215 8.04 1.52 -10.87
N ARG A 216 9.18 2.22 -10.81
CA ARG A 216 10.32 1.97 -11.69
C ARG A 216 10.93 0.59 -11.50
N LYS A 217 11.05 0.15 -10.25
CA LYS A 217 11.68 -1.14 -9.93
C LYS A 217 10.83 -2.34 -10.34
N PHE A 218 9.51 -2.30 -10.09
CA PHE A 218 8.62 -3.45 -10.22
C PHE A 218 7.51 -3.27 -11.26
N GLY A 219 7.48 -2.13 -11.92
CA GLY A 219 6.48 -1.80 -12.93
C GLY A 219 5.20 -1.21 -12.36
N SER A 220 4.29 -0.84 -13.27
CA SER A 220 3.03 -0.15 -12.97
C SER A 220 2.11 -0.91 -12.02
N ASN A 221 2.27 -2.23 -11.90
CA ASN A 221 1.41 -3.11 -11.10
C ASN A 221 2.05 -3.56 -9.78
N VAL A 222 2.98 -2.78 -9.21
CA VAL A 222 3.46 -2.99 -7.83
C VAL A 222 2.37 -2.60 -6.83
N ASN A 223 2.23 -3.34 -5.72
CA ASN A 223 1.30 -3.00 -4.65
C ASN A 223 1.90 -1.92 -3.75
N LEU A 224 1.19 -0.82 -3.57
CA LEU A 224 1.62 0.32 -2.75
C LEU A 224 0.65 0.56 -1.60
N GLY A 225 1.20 0.79 -0.42
CA GLY A 225 0.49 1.10 0.81
C GLY A 225 0.80 2.48 1.37
N ASN A 226 0.07 2.85 2.41
CA ASN A 226 0.14 4.16 3.06
C ASN A 226 -0.07 5.35 2.09
N ILE A 227 -0.83 5.11 1.01
CA ILE A 227 -1.17 6.16 0.06
C ILE A 227 -2.23 7.08 0.69
N GLN A 228 -1.94 8.37 0.73
CA GLN A 228 -2.91 9.34 1.25
C GLN A 228 -4.09 9.49 0.26
N PRO A 229 -5.30 9.81 0.75
CA PRO A 229 -6.46 10.03 -0.12
C PRO A 229 -6.21 11.03 -1.27
N SER A 230 -5.47 12.11 -1.00
CA SER A 230 -5.07 13.11 -2.00
C SER A 230 -4.09 12.59 -3.05
N GLU A 231 -3.40 11.48 -2.77
CA GLU A 231 -2.36 10.91 -3.63
C GLU A 231 -2.85 9.76 -4.53
N VAL A 232 -4.10 9.30 -4.39
CA VAL A 232 -4.61 8.16 -5.18
C VAL A 232 -4.57 8.44 -6.68
N ILE A 233 -5.11 9.57 -7.12
CA ILE A 233 -5.06 9.97 -8.53
C ILE A 233 -3.60 10.28 -8.98
N PRO A 234 -2.80 11.05 -8.22
CA PRO A 234 -1.38 11.22 -8.50
C PRO A 234 -0.58 9.92 -8.68
N VAL A 235 -0.78 8.93 -7.82
CA VAL A 235 -0.14 7.60 -7.94
C VAL A 235 -0.56 6.88 -9.22
N GLU A 236 -1.85 6.93 -9.57
CA GLU A 236 -2.31 6.30 -10.81
C GLU A 236 -1.70 6.97 -12.04
N THR A 237 -1.49 8.31 -12.02
CA THR A 237 -0.76 8.99 -13.11
C THR A 237 0.70 8.56 -13.20
N LEU A 238 1.37 8.28 -12.07
CA LEU A 238 2.72 7.70 -12.08
C LEU A 238 2.72 6.31 -12.71
N ARG A 239 1.75 5.46 -12.33
CA ARG A 239 1.61 4.08 -12.83
C ARG A 239 1.34 4.02 -14.34
N LEU A 240 0.70 5.04 -14.88
CA LEU A 240 0.36 5.15 -16.30
C LEU A 240 1.42 5.89 -17.14
N GLY A 241 2.51 6.35 -16.52
CA GLY A 241 3.50 7.17 -17.24
C GLY A 241 2.98 8.55 -17.64
N LEU A 242 2.02 9.10 -16.88
CA LEU A 242 1.39 10.41 -17.17
C LEU A 242 1.93 11.53 -16.26
N ARG A 243 3.12 11.32 -15.71
CA ARG A 243 3.92 12.34 -14.98
C ARG A 243 5.36 12.29 -15.45
N GLY A 244 6.03 13.44 -15.45
CA GLY A 244 7.44 13.55 -15.85
C GLY A 244 8.38 12.59 -15.12
N ASP A 245 8.02 12.19 -13.90
CA ASP A 245 8.79 11.22 -13.11
C ASP A 245 8.83 9.80 -13.74
N THR A 246 7.82 9.41 -14.52
CA THR A 246 7.69 8.04 -15.07
C THR A 246 7.34 7.98 -16.56
N LEU A 247 7.27 9.13 -17.23
CA LEU A 247 6.83 9.24 -18.63
C LEU A 247 7.66 8.34 -19.56
N PHE A 248 8.97 8.37 -19.44
CA PHE A 248 9.88 7.59 -20.27
C PHE A 248 10.19 6.18 -19.74
N ASP A 249 9.69 5.82 -18.54
CA ASP A 249 9.85 4.46 -18.03
C ASP A 249 8.91 3.47 -18.74
N PHE A 250 7.80 3.95 -19.30
CA PHE A 250 6.77 3.16 -19.96
C PHE A 250 6.59 3.47 -21.44
N TYR A 251 7.20 4.50 -21.94
CA TYR A 251 7.20 4.90 -23.34
C TYR A 251 8.63 5.18 -23.76
N SER A 252 9.26 4.17 -24.35
CA SER A 252 10.57 4.32 -24.97
C SER A 252 10.38 4.66 -26.44
N LEU A 253 10.82 5.85 -26.85
CA LEU A 253 11.17 6.12 -28.23
C LEU A 253 12.59 5.56 -28.43
N ASP A 254 12.87 4.97 -29.56
CA ASP A 254 14.25 4.70 -29.92
C ASP A 254 15.00 6.01 -30.22
N ASP A 255 16.32 5.94 -30.31
CA ASP A 255 17.15 7.15 -30.50
C ASP A 255 16.82 7.88 -31.81
N GLU A 256 16.34 7.19 -32.83
CA GLU A 256 15.95 7.74 -34.11
C GLU A 256 14.60 8.47 -34.04
N GLU A 257 13.62 7.88 -33.36
CA GLU A 257 12.30 8.49 -33.07
C GLU A 257 12.44 9.72 -32.17
N MET A 258 13.31 9.67 -31.15
CA MET A 258 13.61 10.82 -30.29
C MET A 258 14.27 11.96 -31.08
N SER A 259 15.23 11.63 -31.92
CA SER A 259 15.93 12.62 -32.76
C SER A 259 14.96 13.29 -33.75
N GLN A 260 14.06 12.52 -34.34
CA GLN A 260 13.03 13.03 -35.23
C GLN A 260 12.01 13.94 -34.50
N LEU A 261 11.59 13.56 -33.31
CA LEU A 261 10.68 14.37 -32.48
C LEU A 261 11.27 15.76 -32.16
N TYR A 262 12.55 15.80 -31.76
CA TYR A 262 13.23 17.07 -31.49
C TYR A 262 13.44 17.92 -32.77
N ALA A 263 13.82 17.30 -33.89
CA ALA A 263 13.97 17.99 -35.16
C ALA A 263 12.64 18.61 -35.65
N ASP A 264 11.51 17.93 -35.44
CA ASP A 264 10.20 18.45 -35.82
C ASP A 264 9.71 19.57 -34.88
N GLN A 265 10.16 19.60 -33.62
CA GLN A 265 9.88 20.70 -32.68
C GLN A 265 10.70 21.95 -33.05
N GLU A 266 12.00 21.81 -33.33
CA GLU A 266 12.87 22.91 -33.76
C GLU A 266 12.39 23.58 -35.06
N LYS A 267 11.85 22.77 -36.01
CA LYS A 267 11.28 23.33 -37.25
C LYS A 267 10.02 24.15 -36.97
N LYS A 268 9.16 23.70 -36.06
CA LYS A 268 7.95 24.46 -35.72
C LYS A 268 8.23 25.78 -35.04
N GLU A 269 9.26 25.81 -34.17
CA GLU A 269 9.71 27.03 -33.50
C GLU A 269 10.40 28.01 -34.47
N SER A 270 10.96 27.54 -35.60
CA SER A 270 11.59 28.40 -36.61
C SER A 270 10.58 28.96 -37.63
N ASP A 271 9.38 28.41 -37.70
CA ASP A 271 8.29 28.80 -38.61
C ASP A 271 7.28 29.78 -37.97
N GLU A 272 7.38 30.02 -36.64
CA GLU A 272 6.66 31.06 -35.86
C GLU A 272 7.50 32.36 -35.69
#